data_9e1225c8105c231767676e213cc4b6ba
#
_entry.id   9e1225c8105c231767676e213cc4b6ba
#
_cell.length_a   1.000
_cell.length_b   1.000
_cell.length_c   1.000
_cell.angle_alpha   90.00
_cell.angle_beta   90.00
_cell.angle_gamma   90.00
#
_symmetry.space_group_name_H-M   'P 1'
#
loop_
_entity.id
_entity.type
_entity.pdbx_description
1 polymer ?
#
loop_
_entity_poly.entity_id
_entity_poly.type
_entity_poly.pdbx_seq_one_letter_code
_entity_poly.pdbx_strand_id
1 'polypeptide(L)'
;MGISLYYKSFILILILFINTVLFSQGANPEISLTEKAKLIHNQVITIDTHCDIDVKNFQKNRNYTKTMSSQVDLPKMISGGLDVAWFIVFTSQGKLTDEGYKKGYENAMQKFEAIQRLTMEYAPDKIELALNSADVKRIHASGKKVAMIGIENAYPLGTDLSNIQKFYDLGGRYMSLAHQGHSQFSDSNTGEKDGNWLYNNGLSELGKQAIAEMNRVGMMIDVSHPSKGAIIEMIRLSKAPVIASHSSARALCNHSRNLDDELL
;
A
#
# COMPACT_ATOMS: atom_id res chain seq x y z
N MET A 1 -7.24 84.78 3.30
CA MET A 1 -8.09 83.85 4.07
C MET A 1 -8.59 82.63 3.25
N GLY A 2 -7.97 82.32 2.10
CA GLY A 2 -8.42 81.26 1.21
C GLY A 2 -7.60 79.96 1.17
N ILE A 3 -6.40 79.92 1.76
CA ILE A 3 -5.43 78.78 1.64
C ILE A 3 -5.69 77.68 2.68
N SER A 4 -6.34 78.01 3.80
CA SER A 4 -6.59 77.07 4.90
C SER A 4 -7.66 76.02 4.66
N LEU A 5 -8.64 76.30 3.74
CA LEU A 5 -9.75 75.38 3.46
C LEU A 5 -9.36 74.25 2.52
N TYR A 6 -8.49 74.50 1.54
CA TYR A 6 -8.01 73.50 0.59
C TYR A 6 -7.11 72.44 1.24
N TYR A 7 -6.27 72.85 2.20
CA TYR A 7 -5.38 71.93 2.92
C TYR A 7 -6.17 70.92 3.81
N LYS A 8 -7.23 71.39 4.45
CA LYS A 8 -8.08 70.51 5.27
C LYS A 8 -8.86 69.48 4.48
N SER A 9 -9.35 69.89 3.31
CA SER A 9 -10.03 68.97 2.37
C SER A 9 -9.10 67.95 1.76
N PHE A 10 -7.85 68.29 1.43
CA PHE A 10 -6.86 67.43 0.88
C PHE A 10 -6.38 66.36 1.90
N ILE A 11 -6.23 66.73 3.17
CA ILE A 11 -5.86 65.82 4.26
C ILE A 11 -7.00 64.87 4.54
N LEU A 12 -8.26 65.32 4.50
CA LEU A 12 -9.41 64.44 4.72
C LEU A 12 -9.62 63.41 3.61
N ILE A 13 -9.35 63.77 2.36
CA ILE A 13 -9.42 62.85 1.21
C ILE A 13 -8.27 61.86 1.26
N LEU A 14 -7.07 62.27 1.69
CA LEU A 14 -5.90 61.37 1.82
C LEU A 14 -6.11 60.37 2.95
N ILE A 15 -6.70 60.77 4.10
CA ILE A 15 -7.04 59.88 5.20
C ILE A 15 -8.14 58.87 4.81
N LEU A 16 -9.13 59.29 4.00
CA LEU A 16 -10.15 58.38 3.46
C LEU A 16 -9.56 57.39 2.48
N PHE A 17 -8.60 57.79 1.63
CA PHE A 17 -7.92 56.87 0.69
C PHE A 17 -6.98 55.88 1.41
N ILE A 18 -6.29 56.32 2.47
CA ILE A 18 -5.42 55.43 3.28
C ILE A 18 -6.30 54.42 4.04
N ASN A 19 -7.47 54.77 4.55
CA ASN A 19 -8.38 53.82 5.21
C ASN A 19 -9.02 52.83 4.22
N THR A 20 -9.33 53.22 2.98
CA THR A 20 -9.85 52.30 1.98
C THR A 20 -8.77 51.35 1.48
N VAL A 21 -7.49 51.75 1.40
CA VAL A 21 -6.39 50.88 1.04
C VAL A 21 -6.02 49.91 2.20
N LEU A 22 -6.12 50.38 3.47
CA LEU A 22 -5.88 49.52 4.64
C LEU A 22 -7.00 48.52 4.92
N PHE A 23 -8.26 48.82 4.54
CA PHE A 23 -9.36 47.85 4.63
C PHE A 23 -9.40 46.86 3.47
N SER A 24 -8.67 47.09 2.37
CA SER A 24 -8.56 46.13 1.27
C SER A 24 -7.44 45.08 1.48
N GLN A 25 -6.65 45.19 2.55
CA GLN A 25 -5.61 44.22 2.92
C GLN A 25 -6.08 43.27 4.01
N GLY A 26 -7.19 42.59 3.84
CA GLY A 26 -7.65 41.76 4.96
C GLY A 26 -8.58 40.60 4.68
N ALA A 27 -8.78 40.23 3.47
CA ALA A 27 -9.34 38.91 3.18
C ALA A 27 -8.25 38.11 2.46
N ASN A 28 -7.44 37.37 3.20
CA ASN A 28 -6.78 36.23 2.60
C ASN A 28 -7.89 35.42 1.91
N PRO A 29 -7.87 35.27 0.58
CA PRO A 29 -8.89 34.50 -0.09
C PRO A 29 -8.92 33.12 0.60
N GLU A 30 -10.06 32.76 1.17
CA GLU A 30 -10.25 31.48 1.81
C GLU A 30 -9.94 30.41 0.76
N ILE A 31 -8.83 29.67 0.97
CA ILE A 31 -8.36 28.65 0.04
C ILE A 31 -9.49 27.64 -0.10
N SER A 32 -9.93 27.34 -1.34
CA SER A 32 -10.97 26.34 -1.59
C SER A 32 -10.60 24.99 -0.98
N LEU A 33 -11.59 24.19 -0.59
CA LEU A 33 -11.35 22.84 -0.05
C LEU A 33 -10.50 21.99 -1.01
N THR A 34 -10.70 22.14 -2.31
CA THR A 34 -9.93 21.43 -3.34
C THR A 34 -8.47 21.86 -3.34
N GLU A 35 -8.18 23.16 -3.22
CA GLU A 35 -6.81 23.66 -3.13
C GLU A 35 -6.14 23.24 -1.83
N LYS A 36 -6.87 23.31 -0.72
CA LYS A 36 -6.38 22.83 0.57
C LYS A 36 -6.04 21.33 0.52
N ALA A 37 -6.91 20.51 -0.06
CA ALA A 37 -6.68 19.10 -0.25
C ALA A 37 -5.41 18.83 -1.09
N LYS A 38 -5.22 19.55 -2.20
CA LYS A 38 -4.00 19.45 -3.03
C LYS A 38 -2.74 19.83 -2.27
N LEU A 39 -2.79 20.92 -1.48
CA LEU A 39 -1.66 21.34 -0.67
C LEU A 39 -1.27 20.26 0.35
N ILE A 40 -2.25 19.66 1.05
CA ILE A 40 -1.99 18.56 1.99
C ILE A 40 -1.44 17.35 1.25
N HIS A 41 -2.05 16.96 0.13
CA HIS A 41 -1.62 15.81 -0.67
C HIS A 41 -0.14 15.94 -1.12
N ASN A 42 0.28 17.14 -1.50
CA ASN A 42 1.65 17.41 -1.93
C ASN A 42 2.68 17.48 -0.76
N GLN A 43 2.22 17.49 0.49
CA GLN A 43 3.08 17.54 1.68
C GLN A 43 3.29 16.18 2.34
N VAL A 44 2.55 15.17 1.94
CA VAL A 44 2.60 13.82 2.50
C VAL A 44 3.16 12.83 1.48
N ILE A 45 3.72 11.72 1.96
CA ILE A 45 4.03 10.57 1.10
C ILE A 45 2.77 9.72 0.98
N THR A 46 2.22 9.64 -0.21
CA THR A 46 1.01 8.85 -0.48
C THR A 46 1.35 7.40 -0.76
N ILE A 47 0.57 6.47 -0.19
CA ILE A 47 0.87 5.04 -0.26
C ILE A 47 -0.39 4.27 -0.65
N ASP A 48 -0.27 3.41 -1.67
CA ASP A 48 -1.19 2.32 -1.94
C ASP A 48 -0.54 1.01 -1.48
N THR A 49 -1.18 0.32 -0.56
CA THR A 49 -0.62 -0.87 0.10
C THR A 49 -0.91 -2.17 -0.63
N HIS A 50 -1.68 -2.15 -1.75
CA HIS A 50 -2.03 -3.37 -2.47
C HIS A 50 -2.40 -3.13 -3.94
N CYS A 51 -1.42 -3.23 -4.83
CA CYS A 51 -1.60 -3.09 -6.27
C CYS A 51 -1.26 -4.41 -6.97
N ASP A 52 -2.28 -5.17 -7.36
CA ASP A 52 -2.09 -6.39 -8.14
C ASP A 52 -1.40 -6.14 -9.47
N ILE A 53 -0.54 -7.08 -9.87
CA ILE A 53 0.17 -7.02 -11.14
C ILE A 53 -0.17 -8.21 -12.04
N ASP A 54 -0.22 -7.97 -13.35
CA ASP A 54 -0.19 -9.00 -14.39
C ASP A 54 1.19 -8.97 -15.06
N VAL A 55 1.94 -10.08 -15.03
CA VAL A 55 3.28 -10.20 -15.62
C VAL A 55 3.33 -9.87 -17.12
N LYS A 56 2.19 -9.98 -17.82
CA LYS A 56 2.06 -9.56 -19.22
C LYS A 56 2.26 -8.05 -19.42
N ASN A 57 2.09 -7.26 -18.36
CA ASN A 57 2.32 -5.82 -18.34
C ASN A 57 3.76 -5.43 -17.92
N PHE A 58 4.68 -6.40 -17.89
CA PHE A 58 6.10 -6.19 -17.54
C PHE A 58 7.02 -6.76 -18.63
N GLN A 59 6.65 -6.54 -19.88
CA GLN A 59 7.43 -6.92 -21.06
C GLN A 59 8.13 -5.70 -21.66
N LYS A 60 9.23 -5.91 -22.42
CA LYS A 60 10.02 -4.85 -23.04
C LYS A 60 9.16 -3.81 -23.79
N ASN A 61 8.18 -4.24 -24.55
CA ASN A 61 7.33 -3.37 -25.37
C ASN A 61 6.00 -2.99 -24.72
N ARG A 62 5.65 -3.61 -23.59
CA ARG A 62 4.40 -3.40 -22.84
C ARG A 62 4.70 -3.44 -21.35
N ASN A 63 4.88 -2.26 -20.75
CA ASN A 63 5.17 -2.16 -19.32
C ASN A 63 4.65 -0.85 -18.73
N TYR A 64 4.75 -0.70 -17.43
CA TYR A 64 4.23 0.42 -16.65
C TYR A 64 4.89 1.77 -16.91
N THR A 65 5.86 1.87 -17.82
CA THR A 65 6.36 3.19 -18.31
C THR A 65 5.35 3.89 -19.23
N LYS A 66 4.31 3.19 -19.65
CA LYS A 66 3.25 3.66 -20.57
C LYS A 66 1.90 3.58 -19.87
N THR A 67 0.95 4.40 -20.32
CA THR A 67 -0.45 4.30 -19.88
C THR A 67 -1.02 2.94 -20.30
N MET A 68 -1.51 2.20 -19.32
CA MET A 68 -2.05 0.85 -19.47
C MET A 68 -3.55 0.82 -19.13
N SER A 69 -4.20 -0.30 -19.40
CA SER A 69 -5.55 -0.57 -18.89
C SER A 69 -5.59 -1.00 -17.41
N SER A 70 -4.40 -1.23 -16.79
CA SER A 70 -4.26 -1.52 -15.36
C SER A 70 -4.66 -0.32 -14.50
N GLN A 71 -4.95 -0.55 -13.22
CA GLN A 71 -5.29 0.52 -12.28
C GLN A 71 -4.08 1.41 -11.97
N VAL A 72 -2.88 0.83 -11.90
CA VAL A 72 -1.63 1.51 -11.60
C VAL A 72 -0.67 1.36 -12.78
N ASP A 73 -0.03 2.47 -13.16
CA ASP A 73 1.13 2.58 -14.03
C ASP A 73 1.85 3.90 -13.72
N LEU A 74 3.08 4.09 -14.16
CA LEU A 74 3.87 5.29 -13.85
C LEU A 74 3.19 6.60 -14.28
N PRO A 75 2.60 6.73 -15.48
CA PRO A 75 1.84 7.93 -15.85
C PRO A 75 0.69 8.24 -14.88
N LYS A 76 -0.05 7.22 -14.41
CA LYS A 76 -1.14 7.39 -13.43
C LYS A 76 -0.62 7.72 -12.05
N MET A 77 0.46 7.08 -11.58
CA MET A 77 1.11 7.44 -10.31
C MET A 77 1.55 8.91 -10.32
N ILE A 78 2.12 9.37 -11.43
CA ILE A 78 2.57 10.77 -11.57
C ILE A 78 1.38 11.72 -11.57
N SER A 79 0.38 11.48 -12.41
CA SER A 79 -0.78 12.38 -12.57
C SER A 79 -1.70 12.37 -11.34
N GLY A 80 -1.82 11.24 -10.65
CA GLY A 80 -2.62 11.08 -9.44
C GLY A 80 -1.90 11.44 -8.15
N GLY A 81 -0.58 11.71 -8.20
CA GLY A 81 0.22 12.02 -7.01
C GLY A 81 0.45 10.83 -6.09
N LEU A 82 0.37 9.58 -6.59
CA LEU A 82 0.73 8.39 -5.82
C LEU A 82 2.25 8.24 -5.78
N ASP A 83 2.84 8.21 -4.57
CA ASP A 83 4.29 8.15 -4.39
C ASP A 83 4.80 6.73 -4.21
N VAL A 84 4.09 5.91 -3.45
CA VAL A 84 4.47 4.53 -3.11
C VAL A 84 3.40 3.57 -3.56
N ALA A 85 3.75 2.59 -4.39
CA ALA A 85 2.87 1.48 -4.75
C ALA A 85 3.47 0.15 -4.27
N TRP A 86 2.69 -0.62 -3.52
CA TRP A 86 3.04 -2.00 -3.21
C TRP A 86 2.58 -2.90 -4.34
N PHE A 87 3.50 -3.40 -5.14
CA PHE A 87 3.22 -4.37 -6.19
C PHE A 87 3.16 -5.78 -5.62
N ILE A 88 2.10 -6.51 -5.97
CA ILE A 88 1.73 -7.73 -5.26
C ILE A 88 2.19 -8.97 -6.01
N VAL A 89 2.95 -9.80 -5.31
CA VAL A 89 3.25 -11.17 -5.68
C VAL A 89 2.08 -12.04 -5.19
N PHE A 90 0.96 -11.94 -5.90
CA PHE A 90 -0.23 -12.74 -5.67
C PHE A 90 -0.12 -14.10 -6.33
N THR A 91 -0.51 -15.16 -5.62
CA THR A 91 -0.66 -16.50 -6.17
C THR A 91 -2.00 -17.09 -5.76
N SER A 92 -2.78 -17.51 -6.76
CA SER A 92 -4.07 -18.15 -6.51
C SER A 92 -3.89 -19.43 -5.67
N GLN A 93 -4.86 -19.69 -4.78
CA GLN A 93 -4.90 -20.93 -4.02
C GLN A 93 -5.13 -22.11 -4.97
N GLY A 94 -4.22 -23.06 -4.93
CA GLY A 94 -4.30 -24.33 -5.64
C GLY A 94 -4.49 -25.51 -4.68
N LYS A 95 -4.38 -26.74 -5.22
CA LYS A 95 -4.39 -27.96 -4.42
C LYS A 95 -3.15 -27.99 -3.51
N LEU A 96 -3.33 -28.48 -2.27
CA LEU A 96 -2.25 -28.63 -1.28
C LEU A 96 -1.42 -29.89 -1.61
N THR A 97 -0.66 -29.83 -2.71
CA THR A 97 0.19 -30.89 -3.24
C THR A 97 1.51 -30.31 -3.75
N ASP A 98 2.55 -31.12 -3.81
CA ASP A 98 3.88 -30.70 -4.28
C ASP A 98 3.82 -30.09 -5.71
N GLU A 99 3.01 -30.64 -6.61
CA GLU A 99 2.80 -30.10 -7.96
C GLU A 99 2.14 -28.72 -7.89
N GLY A 100 1.14 -28.57 -7.02
CA GLY A 100 0.45 -27.30 -6.82
C GLY A 100 1.38 -26.25 -6.27
N TYR A 101 2.16 -26.58 -5.25
CA TYR A 101 3.15 -25.69 -4.63
C TYR A 101 4.22 -25.26 -5.63
N LYS A 102 4.75 -26.21 -6.44
CA LYS A 102 5.72 -25.89 -7.48
C LYS A 102 5.18 -24.86 -8.48
N LYS A 103 3.96 -25.06 -8.99
CA LYS A 103 3.31 -24.08 -9.88
C LYS A 103 3.12 -22.71 -9.21
N GLY A 104 2.74 -22.72 -7.93
CA GLY A 104 2.63 -21.50 -7.13
C GLY A 104 3.96 -20.77 -7.01
N TYR A 105 5.01 -21.49 -6.70
CA TYR A 105 6.37 -20.92 -6.59
C TYR A 105 6.86 -20.32 -7.91
N GLU A 106 6.70 -21.04 -9.02
CA GLU A 106 7.06 -20.55 -10.35
C GLU A 106 6.30 -19.27 -10.71
N ASN A 107 5.02 -19.18 -10.38
CA ASN A 107 4.21 -17.97 -10.57
C ASN A 107 4.72 -16.80 -9.70
N ALA A 108 5.04 -17.05 -8.43
CA ALA A 108 5.58 -16.03 -7.55
C ALA A 108 6.91 -15.49 -8.06
N MET A 109 7.82 -16.36 -8.50
CA MET A 109 9.11 -15.95 -9.06
C MET A 109 8.97 -15.08 -10.30
N GLN A 110 8.05 -15.40 -11.22
CA GLN A 110 7.77 -14.56 -12.40
C GLN A 110 7.32 -13.15 -12.02
N LYS A 111 6.57 -13.00 -10.92
CA LYS A 111 6.12 -11.69 -10.44
C LYS A 111 7.24 -10.90 -9.78
N PHE A 112 8.09 -11.53 -8.96
CA PHE A 112 9.29 -10.89 -8.44
C PHE A 112 10.17 -10.35 -9.57
N GLU A 113 10.49 -11.20 -10.56
CA GLU A 113 11.27 -10.81 -11.74
C GLU A 113 10.62 -9.66 -12.53
N ALA A 114 9.29 -9.67 -12.66
CA ALA A 114 8.55 -8.62 -13.35
C ALA A 114 8.74 -7.26 -12.66
N ILE A 115 8.61 -7.21 -11.32
CA ILE A 115 8.81 -5.98 -10.55
C ILE A 115 10.27 -5.51 -10.62
N GLN A 116 11.22 -6.43 -10.53
CA GLN A 116 12.65 -6.13 -10.67
C GLN A 116 12.96 -5.55 -12.06
N ARG A 117 12.43 -6.13 -13.13
CA ARG A 117 12.60 -5.55 -14.49
C ARG A 117 12.05 -4.13 -14.59
N LEU A 118 10.92 -3.81 -13.97
CA LEU A 118 10.39 -2.44 -13.96
C LEU A 118 11.37 -1.47 -13.32
N THR A 119 11.91 -1.83 -12.15
CA THR A 119 12.73 -0.93 -11.34
C THR A 119 14.20 -0.88 -11.76
N MET A 120 14.70 -1.93 -12.42
CA MET A 120 16.11 -2.04 -12.77
C MET A 120 16.41 -1.89 -14.27
N GLU A 121 15.44 -2.21 -15.15
CA GLU A 121 15.66 -2.19 -16.60
C GLU A 121 14.78 -1.15 -17.31
N TYR A 122 13.46 -1.10 -16.99
CA TYR A 122 12.54 -0.31 -17.81
C TYR A 122 12.43 1.15 -17.36
N ALA A 123 12.56 1.41 -16.07
CA ALA A 123 12.41 2.76 -15.52
C ALA A 123 13.26 3.04 -14.28
N PRO A 124 14.56 2.69 -14.23
CA PRO A 124 15.41 2.89 -13.05
C PRO A 124 15.58 4.38 -12.68
N ASP A 125 15.33 5.27 -13.62
CA ASP A 125 15.33 6.72 -13.45
C ASP A 125 14.01 7.29 -12.89
N LYS A 126 12.91 6.51 -12.88
CA LYS A 126 11.56 6.97 -12.52
C LYS A 126 10.97 6.27 -11.30
N ILE A 127 11.34 5.02 -11.05
CA ILE A 127 10.85 4.22 -9.93
C ILE A 127 11.97 3.34 -9.39
N GLU A 128 12.03 3.18 -8.07
CA GLU A 128 13.07 2.39 -7.40
C GLU A 128 12.43 1.52 -6.32
N LEU A 129 12.98 0.31 -6.10
CA LEU A 129 12.52 -0.61 -5.08
C LEU A 129 13.02 -0.17 -3.70
N ALA A 130 12.10 0.04 -2.77
CA ALA A 130 12.39 0.30 -1.37
C ALA A 130 12.31 -0.99 -0.54
N LEU A 131 13.26 -1.19 0.35
CA LEU A 131 13.33 -2.33 1.25
C LEU A 131 12.99 -1.98 2.71
N ASN A 132 12.87 -0.70 3.02
CA ASN A 132 12.55 -0.17 4.34
C ASN A 132 12.06 1.29 4.25
N SER A 133 11.63 1.86 5.37
CA SER A 133 11.11 3.22 5.42
C SER A 133 12.16 4.31 5.13
N ALA A 134 13.45 4.05 5.38
CA ALA A 134 14.52 4.99 5.04
C ALA A 134 14.71 5.06 3.52
N ASP A 135 14.61 3.91 2.81
CA ASP A 135 14.62 3.88 1.35
C ASP A 135 13.42 4.63 0.77
N VAL A 136 12.22 4.45 1.32
CA VAL A 136 11.02 5.18 0.88
C VAL A 136 11.27 6.69 0.91
N LYS A 137 11.77 7.21 2.03
CA LYS A 137 12.08 8.64 2.20
C LYS A 137 13.18 9.12 1.23
N ARG A 138 14.24 8.34 1.09
CA ARG A 138 15.37 8.65 0.19
C ARG A 138 14.93 8.70 -1.27
N ILE A 139 14.20 7.70 -1.72
CA ILE A 139 13.73 7.57 -3.11
C ILE A 139 12.73 8.69 -3.41
N HIS A 140 11.75 8.93 -2.52
CA HIS A 140 10.79 10.02 -2.67
C HIS A 140 11.49 11.37 -2.76
N ALA A 141 12.47 11.64 -1.90
CA ALA A 141 13.26 12.88 -1.92
C ALA A 141 14.07 13.07 -3.22
N SER A 142 14.38 11.98 -3.94
CA SER A 142 15.04 12.04 -5.27
C SER A 142 14.07 12.34 -6.41
N GLY A 143 12.77 12.44 -6.15
CA GLY A 143 11.73 12.68 -7.15
C GLY A 143 11.27 11.43 -7.91
N LYS A 144 11.79 10.24 -7.56
CA LYS A 144 11.33 8.96 -8.12
C LYS A 144 10.08 8.46 -7.39
N LYS A 145 9.28 7.65 -8.07
CA LYS A 145 8.25 6.83 -7.44
C LYS A 145 8.88 5.64 -6.72
N VAL A 146 8.17 5.12 -5.74
CA VAL A 146 8.64 4.02 -4.89
C VAL A 146 7.86 2.76 -5.20
N ALA A 147 8.56 1.67 -5.50
CA ALA A 147 8.01 0.33 -5.52
C ALA A 147 8.28 -0.34 -4.17
N MET A 148 7.31 -1.07 -3.64
CA MET A 148 7.49 -2.04 -2.56
C MET A 148 6.85 -3.36 -2.98
N ILE A 149 7.21 -4.48 -2.34
CA ILE A 149 6.69 -5.80 -2.70
C ILE A 149 5.94 -6.40 -1.51
N GLY A 150 4.65 -6.67 -1.70
CA GLY A 150 3.83 -7.49 -0.83
C GLY A 150 3.63 -8.89 -1.42
N ILE A 151 3.46 -9.89 -0.56
CA ILE A 151 3.19 -11.26 -0.97
C ILE A 151 1.78 -11.61 -0.50
N GLU A 152 0.91 -11.89 -1.44
CA GLU A 152 -0.45 -12.30 -1.14
C GLU A 152 -0.62 -13.79 -1.36
N ASN A 153 -0.98 -14.50 -0.29
CA ASN A 153 -1.05 -15.94 -0.16
C ASN A 153 0.33 -16.62 -0.03
N ALA A 154 0.64 -17.16 1.13
CA ALA A 154 1.87 -17.92 1.38
C ALA A 154 1.90 -19.31 0.68
N TYR A 155 0.85 -19.68 -0.04
CA TYR A 155 0.75 -20.93 -0.80
C TYR A 155 2.01 -21.30 -1.60
N PRO A 156 2.70 -20.34 -2.29
CA PRO A 156 3.93 -20.61 -3.03
C PRO A 156 5.11 -21.11 -2.19
N LEU A 157 5.08 -20.93 -0.88
CA LEU A 157 6.16 -21.44 -0.03
C LEU A 157 6.23 -22.98 -0.02
N GLY A 158 5.13 -23.66 -0.38
CA GLY A 158 5.01 -25.09 -0.15
C GLY A 158 5.09 -25.39 1.36
N THR A 159 5.85 -26.41 1.74
CA THR A 159 6.13 -26.74 3.14
C THR A 159 7.57 -26.34 3.57
N ASP A 160 8.34 -25.72 2.67
CA ASP A 160 9.69 -25.27 2.95
C ASP A 160 9.73 -23.81 3.42
N LEU A 161 9.83 -23.63 4.74
CA LEU A 161 9.85 -22.30 5.37
C LEU A 161 11.10 -21.47 4.98
N SER A 162 12.17 -22.08 4.45
CA SER A 162 13.33 -21.34 3.97
C SER A 162 13.00 -20.41 2.78
N ASN A 163 11.88 -20.66 2.11
CA ASN A 163 11.36 -19.79 1.06
C ASN A 163 10.90 -18.41 1.59
N ILE A 164 10.60 -18.27 2.89
CA ILE A 164 10.30 -16.97 3.51
C ILE A 164 11.53 -16.06 3.42
N GLN A 165 12.70 -16.57 3.79
CA GLN A 165 13.96 -15.83 3.65
C GLN A 165 14.25 -15.47 2.20
N LYS A 166 14.07 -16.41 1.26
CA LYS A 166 14.29 -16.16 -0.17
C LYS A 166 13.37 -15.05 -0.71
N PHE A 167 12.09 -15.06 -0.33
CA PHE A 167 11.14 -14.04 -0.75
C PHE A 167 11.45 -12.67 -0.11
N TYR A 168 11.94 -12.66 1.13
CA TYR A 168 12.44 -11.46 1.78
C TYR A 168 13.65 -10.88 1.05
N ASP A 169 14.61 -11.74 0.66
CA ASP A 169 15.83 -11.35 -0.07
C ASP A 169 15.50 -10.81 -1.47
N LEU A 170 14.42 -11.30 -2.10
CA LEU A 170 13.89 -10.77 -3.37
C LEU A 170 13.13 -9.43 -3.23
N GLY A 171 12.99 -8.91 -2.01
CA GLY A 171 12.39 -7.62 -1.74
C GLY A 171 10.99 -7.68 -1.12
N GLY A 172 10.43 -8.85 -0.86
CA GLY A 172 9.15 -9.00 -0.13
C GLY A 172 9.23 -8.41 1.27
N ARG A 173 8.22 -7.65 1.69
CA ARG A 173 8.22 -6.98 3.00
C ARG A 173 7.00 -7.26 3.84
N TYR A 174 5.90 -7.73 3.26
CA TYR A 174 4.81 -8.37 3.99
C TYR A 174 4.34 -9.65 3.30
N MET A 175 3.66 -10.51 4.04
CA MET A 175 3.06 -11.74 3.51
C MET A 175 1.77 -12.08 4.27
N SER A 176 0.69 -12.39 3.52
CA SER A 176 -0.51 -13.02 4.07
C SER A 176 -0.43 -14.55 3.95
N LEU A 177 -1.01 -15.28 4.93
CA LEU A 177 -0.89 -16.74 4.97
C LEU A 177 -1.94 -17.49 4.16
N ALA A 178 -3.01 -16.82 3.74
CA ALA A 178 -4.09 -17.39 2.91
C ALA A 178 -4.64 -16.34 1.95
N HIS A 179 -5.43 -16.79 0.97
CA HIS A 179 -6.25 -15.94 0.09
C HIS A 179 -7.69 -16.45 0.08
N GLN A 180 -8.30 -16.63 -1.09
CA GLN A 180 -9.60 -17.29 -1.22
C GLN A 180 -9.41 -18.80 -1.24
N GLY A 181 -9.68 -19.45 -0.10
CA GLY A 181 -9.40 -20.85 0.19
C GLY A 181 -8.31 -21.01 1.25
N HIS A 182 -8.40 -22.10 2.00
CA HIS A 182 -7.46 -22.45 3.04
C HIS A 182 -6.11 -22.85 2.44
N SER A 183 -5.02 -22.35 3.00
CA SER A 183 -3.67 -22.74 2.63
C SER A 183 -3.14 -23.83 3.57
N GLN A 184 -1.93 -24.32 3.34
CA GLN A 184 -1.24 -25.21 4.25
C GLN A 184 -0.84 -24.52 5.58
N PHE A 185 -0.99 -23.21 5.67
CA PHE A 185 -0.62 -22.41 6.85
C PHE A 185 -1.80 -21.92 7.67
N SER A 186 -2.92 -21.60 7.02
CA SER A 186 -4.01 -20.85 7.65
C SER A 186 -5.36 -21.15 7.02
N ASP A 187 -6.37 -21.14 7.86
CA ASP A 187 -7.73 -20.97 7.39
C ASP A 187 -7.94 -19.58 6.80
N SER A 188 -8.76 -19.53 5.75
CA SER A 188 -9.16 -18.30 5.05
C SER A 188 -10.53 -17.83 5.56
N ASN A 189 -10.80 -16.52 5.43
CA ASN A 189 -12.12 -15.93 5.68
C ASN A 189 -13.26 -16.62 4.90
N THR A 190 -12.96 -17.34 3.81
CA THR A 190 -13.98 -18.04 3.00
C THR A 190 -14.70 -19.13 3.76
N GLY A 191 -14.09 -19.72 4.80
CA GLY A 191 -14.73 -20.70 5.66
C GLY A 191 -15.83 -20.14 6.56
N GLU A 192 -15.92 -18.81 6.74
CA GLU A 192 -16.95 -18.18 7.58
C GLU A 192 -18.36 -18.44 7.04
N LYS A 193 -18.50 -18.59 5.71
CA LYS A 193 -19.81 -18.77 5.06
C LYS A 193 -20.49 -20.08 5.43
N ASP A 194 -19.75 -21.18 5.52
CA ASP A 194 -20.26 -22.53 5.66
C ASP A 194 -19.66 -23.31 6.85
N GLY A 195 -18.78 -22.66 7.63
CA GLY A 195 -18.09 -23.28 8.77
C GLY A 195 -17.09 -24.34 8.36
N ASN A 196 -16.68 -24.37 7.10
CA ASN A 196 -15.72 -25.35 6.60
C ASN A 196 -14.28 -24.91 6.90
N TRP A 197 -13.69 -25.48 7.92
CA TRP A 197 -12.37 -25.14 8.43
C TRP A 197 -11.40 -26.32 8.33
N LEU A 198 -10.14 -26.08 7.93
CA LEU A 198 -9.07 -27.08 7.99
C LEU A 198 -8.39 -27.09 9.35
N TYR A 199 -8.31 -25.94 10.02
CA TYR A 199 -7.56 -25.74 11.26
C TYR A 199 -8.43 -25.12 12.35
N ASN A 200 -9.72 -25.48 12.36
CA ASN A 200 -10.69 -25.01 13.36
C ASN A 200 -10.75 -23.48 13.44
N ASN A 201 -10.82 -22.80 12.30
CA ASN A 201 -10.80 -21.34 12.19
C ASN A 201 -9.48 -20.73 12.66
N GLY A 202 -8.34 -21.34 12.38
CA GLY A 202 -7.05 -20.94 12.95
C GLY A 202 -5.86 -21.17 12.03
N LEU A 203 -4.67 -21.22 12.64
CA LEU A 203 -3.41 -21.56 11.99
C LEU A 203 -3.12 -23.06 12.10
N SER A 204 -2.50 -23.64 11.07
CA SER A 204 -1.83 -24.93 11.19
C SER A 204 -0.56 -24.81 12.05
N GLU A 205 0.01 -25.94 12.49
CA GLU A 205 1.33 -25.94 13.16
C GLU A 205 2.41 -25.37 12.24
N LEU A 206 2.33 -25.65 10.93
CA LEU A 206 3.22 -25.06 9.94
C LEU A 206 3.02 -23.54 9.83
N GLY A 207 1.77 -23.05 9.96
CA GLY A 207 1.43 -21.63 10.00
C GLY A 207 2.07 -20.91 11.19
N LYS A 208 2.04 -21.51 12.38
CA LYS A 208 2.71 -20.96 13.58
C LYS A 208 4.23 -20.87 13.39
N GLN A 209 4.83 -21.89 12.78
CA GLN A 209 6.25 -21.89 12.43
C GLN A 209 6.57 -20.80 11.36
N ALA A 210 5.69 -20.61 10.37
CA ALA A 210 5.84 -19.56 9.39
C ALA A 210 5.82 -18.16 10.03
N ILE A 211 4.92 -17.90 10.99
CA ILE A 211 4.91 -16.64 11.76
C ILE A 211 6.24 -16.45 12.53
N ALA A 212 6.78 -17.50 13.14
CA ALA A 212 8.07 -17.42 13.83
C ALA A 212 9.20 -17.06 12.87
N GLU A 213 9.22 -17.64 11.67
CA GLU A 213 10.21 -17.35 10.64
C GLU A 213 10.02 -15.94 10.06
N MET A 214 8.79 -15.48 9.80
CA MET A 214 8.51 -14.11 9.39
C MET A 214 9.02 -13.09 10.42
N ASN A 215 8.79 -13.34 11.72
CA ASN A 215 9.36 -12.52 12.79
C ASN A 215 10.90 -12.51 12.77
N ARG A 216 11.53 -13.67 12.49
CA ARG A 216 12.99 -13.80 12.45
C ARG A 216 13.61 -12.98 11.31
N VAL A 217 13.03 -13.04 10.12
CA VAL A 217 13.56 -12.34 8.94
C VAL A 217 13.16 -10.87 8.89
N GLY A 218 12.16 -10.44 9.66
CA GLY A 218 11.63 -9.07 9.65
C GLY A 218 10.57 -8.84 8.57
N MET A 219 9.87 -9.89 8.12
CA MET A 219 8.74 -9.78 7.21
C MET A 219 7.46 -9.44 7.99
N MET A 220 6.76 -8.37 7.62
CA MET A 220 5.49 -8.00 8.25
C MET A 220 4.43 -9.06 7.97
N ILE A 221 3.60 -9.32 8.97
CA ILE A 221 2.48 -10.26 8.89
C ILE A 221 1.25 -9.50 8.39
N ASP A 222 0.72 -9.89 7.22
CA ASP A 222 -0.50 -9.33 6.67
C ASP A 222 -1.71 -10.17 7.08
N VAL A 223 -2.67 -9.53 7.74
CA VAL A 223 -3.91 -10.16 8.21
C VAL A 223 -5.05 -10.08 7.21
N SER A 224 -4.81 -9.57 6.00
CA SER A 224 -5.80 -9.61 4.93
C SER A 224 -5.98 -11.06 4.43
N HIS A 225 -7.21 -11.54 4.34
CA HIS A 225 -7.68 -12.87 3.93
C HIS A 225 -7.71 -14.01 4.96
N PRO A 226 -6.79 -14.18 5.92
CA PRO A 226 -6.96 -15.20 6.96
C PRO A 226 -8.30 -15.09 7.68
N SER A 227 -8.75 -16.19 8.26
CA SER A 227 -9.96 -16.25 9.09
C SER A 227 -9.79 -15.45 10.38
N LYS A 228 -10.89 -15.04 11.02
CA LYS A 228 -10.84 -14.26 12.27
C LYS A 228 -10.00 -14.96 13.35
N GLY A 229 -10.19 -16.27 13.56
CA GLY A 229 -9.40 -17.01 14.56
C GLY A 229 -7.92 -17.07 14.20
N ALA A 230 -7.59 -17.27 12.90
CA ALA A 230 -6.21 -17.20 12.43
C ALA A 230 -5.59 -15.81 12.66
N ILE A 231 -6.33 -14.72 12.39
CA ILE A 231 -5.86 -13.35 12.66
C ILE A 231 -5.54 -13.16 14.15
N ILE A 232 -6.40 -13.63 15.05
CA ILE A 232 -6.14 -13.55 16.49
C ILE A 232 -4.85 -14.28 16.87
N GLU A 233 -4.63 -15.48 16.31
CA GLU A 233 -3.38 -16.22 16.53
C GLU A 233 -2.17 -15.48 15.94
N MET A 234 -2.28 -14.93 14.72
CA MET A 234 -1.23 -14.15 14.07
C MET A 234 -0.83 -12.93 14.91
N ILE A 235 -1.80 -12.16 15.42
CA ILE A 235 -1.55 -11.01 16.30
C ILE A 235 -0.82 -11.45 17.58
N ARG A 236 -1.25 -12.56 18.20
CA ARG A 236 -0.63 -13.07 19.43
C ARG A 236 0.81 -13.57 19.23
N LEU A 237 1.10 -14.13 18.07
CA LEU A 237 2.42 -14.68 17.74
C LEU A 237 3.37 -13.65 17.12
N SER A 238 2.84 -12.53 16.62
CA SER A 238 3.65 -11.46 16.03
C SER A 238 4.50 -10.77 17.10
N LYS A 239 5.75 -10.45 16.76
CA LYS A 239 6.67 -9.66 17.58
C LYS A 239 6.72 -8.19 17.18
N ALA A 240 5.98 -7.80 16.14
CA ALA A 240 5.89 -6.46 15.60
C ALA A 240 4.44 -6.15 15.20
N PRO A 241 4.07 -4.89 14.97
CA PRO A 241 2.74 -4.57 14.43
C PRO A 241 2.45 -5.35 13.14
N VAL A 242 1.23 -5.86 13.01
CA VAL A 242 0.72 -6.50 11.79
C VAL A 242 0.18 -5.45 10.83
N ILE A 243 -0.02 -5.80 9.57
CA ILE A 243 -0.66 -4.96 8.57
C ILE A 243 -1.96 -5.60 8.08
N ALA A 244 -3.00 -4.79 7.88
CA ALA A 244 -4.17 -5.15 7.08
C ALA A 244 -4.05 -4.43 5.73
N SER A 245 -3.34 -5.03 4.80
CA SER A 245 -2.91 -4.37 3.55
C SER A 245 -4.09 -3.90 2.70
N HIS A 246 -5.23 -4.64 2.69
CA HIS A 246 -6.41 -4.35 1.88
C HIS A 246 -7.70 -4.90 2.52
N SER A 247 -7.96 -4.53 3.76
CA SER A 247 -9.20 -4.82 4.50
C SER A 247 -9.91 -3.53 4.90
N SER A 248 -11.18 -3.62 5.24
CA SER A 248 -11.99 -2.49 5.72
C SER A 248 -12.63 -2.82 7.07
N ALA A 249 -13.36 -1.87 7.66
CA ALA A 249 -14.11 -2.08 8.90
C ALA A 249 -15.42 -2.84 8.64
N ARG A 250 -15.67 -3.92 9.36
CA ARG A 250 -16.87 -4.75 9.23
C ARG A 250 -18.13 -4.01 9.64
N ALA A 251 -18.02 -3.06 10.56
CA ALA A 251 -19.13 -2.20 10.96
C ALA A 251 -19.69 -1.35 9.80
N LEU A 252 -18.85 -1.00 8.81
CA LEU A 252 -19.27 -0.25 7.62
C LEU A 252 -19.79 -1.16 6.49
N CYS A 253 -19.24 -2.37 6.36
CA CYS A 253 -19.67 -3.34 5.39
C CYS A 253 -19.51 -4.75 5.96
N ASN A 254 -20.63 -5.40 6.27
CA ASN A 254 -20.64 -6.73 6.87
C ASN A 254 -20.23 -7.81 5.87
N HIS A 255 -18.93 -7.96 5.72
CA HIS A 255 -18.29 -8.96 4.86
C HIS A 255 -17.15 -9.65 5.61
N SER A 256 -16.93 -10.96 5.39
CA SER A 256 -15.89 -11.75 6.07
C SER A 256 -14.44 -11.28 5.79
N ARG A 257 -14.24 -10.45 4.75
CA ARG A 257 -12.96 -9.82 4.42
C ARG A 257 -12.65 -8.60 5.28
N ASN A 258 -13.64 -8.07 6.00
CA ASN A 258 -13.50 -6.88 6.82
C ASN A 258 -13.24 -7.25 8.28
N LEU A 259 -12.43 -6.44 8.93
CA LEU A 259 -12.08 -6.60 10.34
C LEU A 259 -13.23 -6.06 11.20
N ASP A 260 -13.64 -6.81 12.20
CA ASP A 260 -14.58 -6.35 13.22
C ASP A 260 -13.87 -5.54 14.31
N ASP A 261 -14.66 -4.89 15.18
CA ASP A 261 -14.15 -3.99 16.22
C ASP A 261 -13.25 -4.70 17.26
N GLU A 262 -13.33 -6.03 17.36
CA GLU A 262 -12.42 -6.82 18.23
C GLU A 262 -11.02 -6.95 17.60
N LEU A 263 -10.95 -6.98 16.28
CA LEU A 263 -9.67 -7.11 15.54
C LEU A 263 -8.99 -5.77 15.31
N LEU A 264 -9.77 -4.67 15.26
CA LEU A 264 -9.26 -3.30 15.09
C LEU A 264 -8.68 -2.75 16.39
#